data_e81852232e1e08d4ba993a89ff40230d
#
_entry.id   e81852232e1e08d4ba993a89ff40230d
#
_cell.length_a   1.000
_cell.length_b   1.000
_cell.length_c   1.000
_cell.angle_alpha   90.00
_cell.angle_beta   90.00
_cell.angle_gamma   90.00
#
_symmetry.space_group_name_H-M   'P 1'
#
loop_
_entity.id
_entity.type
_entity.pdbx_description
1 polymer ?
#
loop_
_entity_poly.entity_id
_entity_poly.type
_entity_poly.pdbx_seq_one_letter_code
_entity_poly.pdbx_strand_id
1 'polypeptide(L)'
;MERVMMGFAMLNLKDSKVKLINAGMPPIYLYQKITGKVEEIALHCLPLGALSTARFNIQELEIAQGDTVLMMSDGFPELQNEHGELFGYDRVQETFEKVVEKHPEEIISYLNDEASNWINGNEPDDDLTFVVIKVK
;
A
#
# COMPACT_ATOMS: atom_id res chain seq x y z
N MET A 1 -19.22 24.57 6.73
CA MET A 1 -19.44 23.13 6.43
C MET A 1 -18.06 22.48 6.36
N GLU A 2 -17.79 21.57 7.24
CA GLU A 2 -16.57 20.76 7.17
C GLU A 2 -16.65 19.83 5.96
N ARG A 3 -15.61 19.85 5.13
CA ARG A 3 -15.50 18.92 4.00
C ARG A 3 -14.87 17.63 4.49
N VAL A 4 -15.59 16.54 4.32
CA VAL A 4 -15.03 15.21 4.56
C VAL A 4 -14.24 14.79 3.31
N MET A 5 -12.96 14.50 3.49
CA MET A 5 -12.11 13.90 2.46
C MET A 5 -11.87 12.44 2.79
N MET A 6 -11.93 11.59 1.78
CA MET A 6 -11.74 10.14 1.95
C MET A 6 -10.73 9.62 0.95
N GLY A 7 -9.72 8.90 1.43
CA GLY A 7 -8.85 8.10 0.58
C GLY A 7 -9.62 6.87 0.07
N PHE A 8 -9.39 6.52 -1.18
CA PHE A 8 -10.03 5.38 -1.84
C PHE A 8 -9.06 4.72 -2.81
N ALA A 9 -8.91 3.41 -2.70
CA ALA A 9 -8.22 2.61 -3.67
C ALA A 9 -9.10 1.42 -4.06
N MET A 10 -9.18 1.13 -5.35
CA MET A 10 -9.92 0.00 -5.88
C MET A 10 -9.02 -0.85 -6.75
N LEU A 11 -9.07 -2.14 -6.52
CA LEU A 11 -8.41 -3.15 -7.30
C LEU A 11 -9.47 -4.12 -7.83
N ASN A 12 -9.66 -4.13 -9.15
CA ASN A 12 -10.58 -5.04 -9.81
C ASN A 12 -9.79 -6.11 -10.57
N LEU A 13 -9.97 -7.37 -10.18
CA LEU A 13 -9.34 -8.54 -10.76
C LEU A 13 -10.31 -9.22 -11.72
N LYS A 14 -9.99 -9.23 -13.01
CA LYS A 14 -10.74 -9.97 -14.02
C LYS A 14 -9.80 -10.43 -15.13
N ASP A 15 -9.87 -11.72 -15.48
CA ASP A 15 -9.15 -12.30 -16.62
C ASP A 15 -7.63 -12.03 -16.57
N SER A 16 -6.99 -12.20 -15.41
CA SER A 16 -5.56 -11.92 -15.18
C SER A 16 -5.15 -10.45 -15.41
N LYS A 17 -6.13 -9.55 -15.40
CA LYS A 17 -5.90 -8.10 -15.47
C LYS A 17 -6.39 -7.43 -14.20
N VAL A 18 -5.63 -6.44 -13.76
CA VAL A 18 -5.98 -5.58 -12.64
C VAL A 18 -6.25 -4.18 -13.14
N LYS A 19 -7.41 -3.65 -12.79
CA LYS A 19 -7.69 -2.22 -12.94
C LYS A 19 -7.53 -1.57 -11.58
N LEU A 20 -6.65 -0.58 -11.52
CA LEU A 20 -6.35 0.17 -10.31
C LEU A 20 -6.87 1.59 -10.41
N ILE A 21 -7.52 2.04 -9.35
CA ILE A 21 -7.83 3.44 -9.09
C ILE A 21 -7.31 3.75 -7.70
N ASN A 22 -6.66 4.90 -7.55
CA ASN A 22 -6.21 5.39 -6.26
C ASN A 22 -6.55 6.87 -6.13
N ALA A 23 -7.28 7.22 -5.09
CA ALA A 23 -7.69 8.57 -4.77
C ALA A 23 -7.24 8.94 -3.36
N GLY A 24 -6.05 9.52 -3.24
CA GLY A 24 -5.52 10.00 -1.96
C GLY A 24 -5.02 8.93 -1.00
N MET A 25 -4.88 7.68 -1.47
CA MET A 25 -4.25 6.60 -0.70
C MET A 25 -2.76 6.49 -1.04
N PRO A 26 -1.95 5.86 -0.18
CA PRO A 26 -0.57 5.50 -0.50
C PRO A 26 -0.45 4.72 -1.81
N PRO A 27 0.75 4.68 -2.41
CA PRO A 27 1.02 3.83 -3.55
C PRO A 27 0.68 2.37 -3.30
N ILE A 28 0.33 1.65 -4.36
CA ILE A 28 0.14 0.21 -4.34
C ILE A 28 1.46 -0.44 -4.76
N TYR A 29 1.89 -1.49 -4.05
CA TYR A 29 3.11 -2.22 -4.39
C TYR A 29 2.75 -3.55 -5.04
N LEU A 30 3.34 -3.82 -6.21
CA LEU A 30 3.15 -5.05 -6.96
C LEU A 30 4.48 -5.81 -7.08
N TYR A 31 4.56 -6.97 -6.46
CA TYR A 31 5.63 -7.92 -6.73
C TYR A 31 5.27 -8.80 -7.91
N GLN A 32 6.12 -8.81 -8.93
CA GLN A 32 6.00 -9.69 -10.09
C GLN A 32 6.98 -10.85 -9.96
N LYS A 33 6.47 -12.05 -9.80
CA LYS A 33 7.28 -13.26 -9.63
C LYS A 33 8.21 -13.53 -10.81
N ILE A 34 7.76 -13.24 -12.02
CA ILE A 34 8.56 -13.47 -13.24
C ILE A 34 9.80 -12.60 -13.32
N THR A 35 9.74 -11.39 -12.80
CA THR A 35 10.87 -10.44 -12.78
C THR A 35 11.63 -10.45 -11.47
N GLY A 36 11.01 -10.96 -10.39
CA GLY A 36 11.53 -10.91 -9.04
C GLY A 36 11.59 -9.48 -8.45
N LYS A 37 10.83 -8.54 -9.01
CA LYS A 37 10.87 -7.13 -8.62
C LYS A 37 9.56 -6.66 -8.02
N VAL A 38 9.68 -5.71 -7.09
CA VAL A 38 8.56 -4.92 -6.58
C VAL A 38 8.49 -3.60 -7.35
N GLU A 39 7.32 -3.29 -7.85
CA GLU A 39 7.00 -2.02 -8.51
C GLU A 39 6.07 -1.20 -7.62
N GLU A 40 6.43 0.06 -7.39
CA GLU A 40 5.58 1.04 -6.74
C GLU A 40 4.65 1.67 -7.79
N ILE A 41 3.35 1.55 -7.58
CA ILE A 41 2.32 2.10 -8.47
C ILE A 41 1.71 3.31 -7.78
N ALA A 42 2.22 4.49 -8.12
CA ALA A 42 1.75 5.76 -7.62
C ALA A 42 0.76 6.41 -8.60
N LEU A 43 -0.53 6.32 -8.30
CA LEU A 43 -1.58 7.03 -9.03
C LEU A 43 -1.87 8.33 -8.30
N HIS A 44 -1.32 9.43 -8.79
CA HIS A 44 -1.49 10.75 -8.18
C HIS A 44 -2.88 11.31 -8.46
N CYS A 45 -3.83 10.99 -7.60
CA CYS A 45 -5.17 11.55 -7.60
C CYS A 45 -5.51 12.12 -6.24
N LEU A 46 -6.30 13.20 -6.25
CA LEU A 46 -6.80 13.80 -5.02
C LEU A 46 -7.79 12.87 -4.30
N PRO A 47 -7.89 12.95 -2.96
CA PRO A 47 -8.91 12.24 -2.21
C PRO A 47 -10.32 12.58 -2.68
N LEU A 48 -11.25 11.67 -2.46
CA LEU A 48 -12.68 11.95 -2.68
C LEU A 48 -13.14 13.12 -1.79
N GLY A 49 -13.91 14.02 -2.35
CA GLY A 49 -14.41 15.21 -1.66
C GLY A 49 -13.48 16.42 -1.71
N ALA A 50 -12.23 16.28 -2.18
CA ALA A 50 -11.32 17.42 -2.32
C ALA A 50 -11.77 18.42 -3.39
N LEU A 51 -12.23 17.92 -4.55
CA LEU A 51 -12.78 18.71 -5.64
C LEU A 51 -14.05 18.05 -6.21
N SER A 52 -15.04 18.87 -6.58
CA SER A 52 -16.28 18.38 -7.21
C SER A 52 -16.07 17.85 -8.64
N THR A 53 -14.97 18.22 -9.28
CA THR A 53 -14.63 17.86 -10.67
C THR A 53 -13.40 16.96 -10.76
N ALA A 54 -13.05 16.27 -9.69
CA ALA A 54 -11.88 15.37 -9.67
C ALA A 54 -12.02 14.29 -10.75
N ARG A 55 -10.94 14.08 -11.50
CA ARG A 55 -10.84 12.98 -12.46
C ARG A 55 -9.91 11.92 -11.86
N PHE A 56 -10.29 10.65 -12.03
CA PHE A 56 -9.51 9.52 -11.56
C PHE A 56 -8.85 8.84 -12.75
N ASN A 57 -7.56 8.52 -12.61
CA ASN A 57 -6.84 7.73 -13.59
C ASN A 57 -7.01 6.26 -13.28
N ILE A 58 -7.34 5.47 -14.31
CA ILE A 58 -7.39 4.01 -14.24
C ILE A 58 -6.10 3.49 -14.85
N GLN A 59 -5.36 2.68 -14.12
CA GLN A 59 -4.23 1.93 -14.64
C GLN A 59 -4.59 0.47 -14.78
N GLU A 60 -4.31 -0.11 -15.94
CA GLU A 60 -4.43 -1.56 -16.16
C GLU A 60 -3.06 -2.21 -16.07
N LEU A 61 -2.99 -3.33 -15.36
CA LEU A 61 -1.80 -4.15 -15.20
C LEU A 61 -2.16 -5.60 -15.48
N GLU A 62 -1.20 -6.34 -16.01
CA GLU A 62 -1.30 -7.80 -16.08
C GLU A 62 -0.69 -8.39 -14.80
N ILE A 63 -1.37 -9.38 -14.25
CA ILE A 63 -0.91 -10.15 -13.11
C ILE A 63 -0.86 -11.62 -13.44
N ALA A 64 0.05 -12.33 -12.82
CA ALA A 64 0.27 -13.75 -13.03
C ALA A 64 0.32 -14.51 -11.70
N GLN A 65 0.23 -15.84 -11.81
CA GLN A 65 0.35 -16.71 -10.64
C GLN A 65 1.67 -16.46 -9.88
N GLY A 66 1.54 -16.23 -8.59
CA GLY A 66 2.65 -15.96 -7.70
C GLY A 66 2.96 -14.49 -7.48
N ASP A 67 2.30 -13.60 -8.23
CA ASP A 67 2.38 -12.16 -7.98
C ASP A 67 1.71 -11.80 -6.65
N THR A 68 2.20 -10.75 -6.00
CA THR A 68 1.68 -10.28 -4.72
C THR A 68 1.44 -8.78 -4.75
N VAL A 69 0.26 -8.36 -4.32
CA VAL A 69 -0.13 -6.94 -4.22
C VAL A 69 -0.21 -6.56 -2.75
N LEU A 70 0.38 -5.42 -2.40
CA LEU A 70 0.25 -4.78 -1.10
C LEU A 70 -0.46 -3.44 -1.26
N MET A 71 -1.53 -3.25 -0.50
CA MET A 71 -2.21 -1.98 -0.28
C MET A 71 -2.18 -1.66 1.21
N MET A 72 -2.11 -0.39 1.55
CA MET A 72 -2.03 0.04 2.95
C MET A 72 -2.67 1.40 3.17
N SER A 73 -3.00 1.71 4.43
CA SER A 73 -3.29 3.08 4.86
C SER A 73 -1.99 3.88 5.03
N ASP A 74 -2.11 5.19 5.09
CA ASP A 74 -0.99 6.12 5.29
C ASP A 74 -0.34 6.02 6.68
N GLY A 75 -1.04 5.43 7.65
CA GLY A 75 -0.51 5.20 8.99
C GLY A 75 0.83 4.46 9.02
N PHE A 76 1.10 3.55 8.09
CA PHE A 76 2.36 2.80 8.06
C PHE A 76 3.55 3.62 7.55
N PRO A 77 3.52 4.23 6.35
CA PRO A 77 4.64 5.05 5.89
C PRO A 77 4.84 6.33 6.72
N GLU A 78 3.82 6.80 7.43
CA GLU A 78 3.87 7.98 8.28
C GLU A 78 4.24 7.69 9.73
N LEU A 79 4.50 6.44 10.10
CA LEU A 79 5.00 6.08 11.43
C LEU A 79 6.27 6.86 11.78
N GLN A 80 6.28 7.46 12.96
CA GLN A 80 7.44 8.18 13.47
C GLN A 80 8.18 7.35 14.53
N ASN A 81 9.51 7.35 14.45
CA ASN A 81 10.34 6.79 15.50
C ASN A 81 10.54 7.80 16.65
N GLU A 82 11.30 7.42 17.67
CA GLU A 82 11.62 8.28 18.83
C GLU A 82 12.34 9.60 18.48
N HIS A 83 12.94 9.66 17.27
CA HIS A 83 13.62 10.85 16.76
C HIS A 83 12.73 11.71 15.84
N GLY A 84 11.47 11.33 15.64
CA GLY A 84 10.54 12.00 14.74
C GLY A 84 10.77 11.72 13.24
N GLU A 85 11.56 10.70 12.90
CA GLU A 85 11.78 10.30 11.52
C GLU A 85 10.62 9.42 11.04
N LEU A 86 10.12 9.71 9.83
CA LEU A 86 9.09 8.90 9.19
C LEU A 86 9.67 7.56 8.71
N PHE A 87 8.86 6.51 8.77
CA PHE A 87 9.19 5.22 8.17
C PHE A 87 9.45 5.38 6.67
N GLY A 88 8.55 6.00 5.96
CA GLY A 88 8.69 6.42 4.56
C GLY A 88 8.47 5.29 3.57
N TYR A 89 8.22 5.68 2.32
CA TYR A 89 7.87 4.73 1.25
C TYR A 89 9.03 3.85 0.81
N ASP A 90 10.27 4.36 0.86
CA ASP A 90 11.46 3.55 0.52
C ASP A 90 11.59 2.35 1.46
N ARG A 91 11.42 2.57 2.78
CA ARG A 91 11.44 1.48 3.76
C ARG A 91 10.24 0.55 3.63
N VAL A 92 9.08 1.06 3.25
CA VAL A 92 7.92 0.21 2.93
C VAL A 92 8.29 -0.78 1.83
N GLN A 93 8.84 -0.29 0.74
CA GLN A 93 9.27 -1.14 -0.38
C GLN A 93 10.31 -2.17 0.04
N GLU A 94 11.39 -1.72 0.68
CA GLU A 94 12.46 -2.60 1.17
C GLU A 94 11.96 -3.67 2.15
N THR A 95 11.03 -3.31 3.01
CA THR A 95 10.43 -4.23 3.99
C THR A 95 9.55 -5.26 3.29
N PHE A 96 8.74 -4.82 2.34
CA PHE A 96 7.88 -5.71 1.55
C PHE A 96 8.71 -6.67 0.69
N GLU A 97 9.76 -6.20 0.02
CA GLU A 97 10.66 -7.02 -0.80
C GLU A 97 11.24 -8.24 -0.05
N LYS A 98 11.49 -8.10 1.25
CA LYS A 98 12.03 -9.19 2.08
C LYS A 98 11.06 -10.35 2.28
N VAL A 99 9.76 -10.12 2.11
CA VAL A 99 8.71 -11.07 2.49
C VAL A 99 7.70 -11.39 1.39
N VAL A 100 7.85 -10.83 0.21
CA VAL A 100 6.88 -10.96 -0.91
C VAL A 100 6.54 -12.39 -1.30
N GLU A 101 7.45 -13.34 -1.09
CA GLU A 101 7.24 -14.75 -1.44
C GLU A 101 6.53 -15.55 -0.32
N LYS A 102 6.39 -14.95 0.86
CA LYS A 102 5.72 -15.57 1.99
C LYS A 102 4.20 -15.65 1.79
N HIS A 103 3.54 -16.39 2.69
CA HIS A 103 2.09 -16.40 2.75
C HIS A 103 1.56 -15.01 3.18
N PRO A 104 0.38 -14.56 2.70
CA PRO A 104 -0.16 -13.23 3.05
C PRO A 104 -0.19 -12.92 4.54
N GLU A 105 -0.55 -13.90 5.37
CA GLU A 105 -0.58 -13.73 6.83
C GLU A 105 0.81 -13.49 7.42
N GLU A 106 1.84 -14.16 6.89
CA GLU A 106 3.24 -13.96 7.31
C GLU A 106 3.76 -12.59 6.87
N ILE A 107 3.34 -12.11 5.68
CA ILE A 107 3.66 -10.78 5.19
C ILE A 107 3.09 -9.73 6.14
N ILE A 108 1.81 -9.82 6.47
CA ILE A 108 1.14 -8.89 7.40
C ILE A 108 1.79 -8.91 8.78
N SER A 109 2.10 -10.10 9.29
CA SER A 109 2.79 -10.23 10.59
C SER A 109 4.15 -9.53 10.58
N TYR A 110 4.94 -9.74 9.53
CA TYR A 110 6.25 -9.12 9.39
C TYR A 110 6.16 -7.58 9.28
N LEU A 111 5.20 -7.05 8.51
CA LEU A 111 4.98 -5.61 8.41
C LEU A 111 4.59 -4.99 9.76
N ASN A 112 3.76 -5.66 10.54
CA ASN A 112 3.39 -5.23 11.90
C ASN A 112 4.59 -5.27 12.86
N ASP A 113 5.44 -6.28 12.77
CA ASP A 113 6.65 -6.37 13.59
C ASP A 113 7.63 -5.25 13.27
N GLU A 114 7.83 -4.94 11.99
CA GLU A 114 8.67 -3.81 11.56
C GLU A 114 8.10 -2.46 12.01
N ALA A 115 6.78 -2.29 11.94
CA ALA A 115 6.11 -1.10 12.48
C ALA A 115 6.36 -0.96 13.99
N SER A 116 6.17 -2.03 14.74
CA SER A 116 6.37 -2.06 16.20
C SER A 116 7.82 -1.76 16.58
N ASN A 117 8.77 -2.32 15.85
CA ASN A 117 10.20 -2.08 16.05
C ASN A 117 10.56 -0.62 15.76
N TRP A 118 9.96 -0.03 14.73
CA TRP A 118 10.23 1.36 14.34
C TRP A 118 9.78 2.37 15.39
N ILE A 119 8.57 2.20 15.93
CA ILE A 119 8.01 3.11 16.95
C ILE A 119 8.60 2.87 18.35
N ASN A 120 9.29 1.75 18.56
CA ASN A 120 10.02 1.44 19.81
C ASN A 120 9.20 1.66 21.09
N GLY A 121 7.96 1.16 21.10
CA GLY A 121 7.06 1.25 22.28
C GLY A 121 6.22 2.52 22.35
N ASN A 122 6.35 3.44 21.41
CA ASN A 122 5.39 4.53 21.24
C ASN A 122 4.08 4.00 20.64
N GLU A 123 3.02 4.78 20.75
CA GLU A 123 1.77 4.49 20.04
C GLU A 123 1.81 5.12 18.65
N PRO A 124 1.27 4.43 17.62
CA PRO A 124 1.12 5.03 16.29
C PRO A 124 0.10 6.20 16.36
N ASP A 125 0.35 7.24 15.60
CA ASP A 125 -0.53 8.41 15.52
C ASP A 125 -1.84 8.10 14.75
N ASP A 126 -1.85 7.07 13.92
CA ASP A 126 -3.00 6.65 13.11
C ASP A 126 -3.05 5.11 13.00
N ASP A 127 -4.21 4.61 12.59
CA ASP A 127 -4.43 3.17 12.39
C ASP A 127 -3.59 2.61 11.23
N LEU A 128 -3.04 1.42 11.44
CA LEU A 128 -2.34 0.67 10.41
C LEU A 128 -3.28 -0.36 9.79
N THR A 129 -3.48 -0.26 8.49
CA THR A 129 -4.28 -1.21 7.73
C THR A 129 -3.48 -1.75 6.55
N PHE A 130 -3.44 -3.08 6.42
CA PHE A 130 -2.79 -3.76 5.30
C PHE A 130 -3.79 -4.68 4.59
N VAL A 131 -3.71 -4.69 3.27
CA VAL A 131 -4.36 -5.68 2.42
C VAL A 131 -3.31 -6.33 1.53
N VAL A 132 -3.13 -7.63 1.68
CA VAL A 132 -2.19 -8.42 0.89
C VAL A 132 -2.97 -9.42 0.04
N ILE A 133 -2.74 -9.37 -1.27
CA ILE A 133 -3.38 -10.29 -2.23
C ILE A 133 -2.27 -11.07 -2.92
N LYS A 134 -2.31 -12.39 -2.83
CA LYS A 134 -1.42 -13.29 -3.57
C LYS A 134 -2.19 -14.04 -4.62
N VAL A 135 -1.72 -13.96 -5.86
CA VAL A 135 -2.34 -14.63 -7.00
C VAL A 135 -1.99 -16.11 -6.99
N LYS A 136 -3.02 -16.96 -6.93
CA LYS A 136 -2.91 -18.43 -6.93
C LYS A 136 -2.95 -18.98 -8.33
#